data_84bed905ddead0f8be93f546b5902351
#
_entry.id   84bed905ddead0f8be93f546b5902351
#
_cell.length_a   1.000
_cell.length_b   1.000
_cell.length_c   1.000
_cell.angle_alpha   90.00
_cell.angle_beta   90.00
_cell.angle_gamma   90.00
#
_symmetry.space_group_name_H-M   'P 1'
#
loop_
_entity.id
_entity.type
_entity.pdbx_description
1 polymer ?
#
loop_
_entity_poly.entity_id
_entity_poly.type
_entity_poly.pdbx_seq_one_letter_code
_entity_poly.pdbx_strand_id
1 'polypeptide(L)'
;MKFLNYYKNYYTKIFDRIYITEDALSYPESKKAIERLSLPVKEVVSAKDIHKEHLNSKTLFITKRKGAAVKSCPGTRRHICCNYLTVDLYEGCTLGCSYCIMKSYLNFSPVTVYVDSSSPIEEIRKIALNNKDRIVRVGTGEVGDSLQFDPLFEMTADFIQGLANIENLYFEAKTKTCFVDHLLEIKNKGNGVISFSINPEEIVLTEETGAFSLKERLDAAAKVVKAGYNLAFHFDPVICEEGWESRYLDTIEKLSVFPKEKIKWISIGTLRYPPDLKEKIAQTERPYLFDEFVPCADGKYRYLQRRRKEVYRKLYNRLRDITNSSVYFCMESNTVWNYAAGNVPGNLPDTIWLFRAIKG
;
A
#
# COMPACT_ATOMS: atom_id res chain seq x y z
N MET A 1 25.63 10.97 -1.92
CA MET A 1 25.70 12.09 -0.95
C MET A 1 24.51 13.07 -1.01
N LYS A 2 24.07 13.57 -2.18
CA LYS A 2 22.84 14.42 -2.29
C LYS A 2 21.55 13.73 -1.84
N PHE A 3 21.43 12.44 -2.06
CA PHE A 3 20.33 11.58 -1.66
C PHE A 3 20.11 11.61 -0.12
N LEU A 4 21.15 11.37 0.65
CA LEU A 4 21.08 11.31 2.11
C LEU A 4 20.60 12.60 2.77
N ASN A 5 20.99 13.77 2.26
CA ASN A 5 20.59 15.05 2.85
C ASN A 5 19.11 15.36 2.68
N TYR A 6 18.49 15.03 1.52
CA TYR A 6 17.08 15.22 1.29
C TYR A 6 16.24 14.34 2.24
N TYR A 7 16.55 13.05 2.31
CA TYR A 7 15.83 12.13 3.20
C TYR A 7 16.06 12.46 4.67
N LYS A 8 17.29 12.79 5.06
CA LYS A 8 17.57 13.21 6.43
C LYS A 8 16.69 14.40 6.84
N ASN A 9 16.62 15.44 6.00
CA ASN A 9 15.78 16.61 6.25
C ASN A 9 14.27 16.27 6.30
N TYR A 10 13.82 15.31 5.53
CA TYR A 10 12.43 14.84 5.56
C TYR A 10 12.14 14.14 6.89
N TYR A 11 12.96 13.17 7.28
CA TYR A 11 12.68 12.34 8.45
C TYR A 11 12.92 13.05 9.79
N THR A 12 13.86 13.97 9.88
CA THR A 12 14.07 14.77 11.09
C THR A 12 12.95 15.79 11.37
N LYS A 13 12.08 16.07 10.39
CA LYS A 13 10.84 16.80 10.62
C LYS A 13 9.72 15.90 11.16
N ILE A 14 9.80 14.60 10.94
CA ILE A 14 8.82 13.61 11.37
C ILE A 14 9.19 13.05 12.73
N PHE A 15 10.43 12.58 12.89
CA PHE A 15 10.89 11.92 14.09
C PHE A 15 11.80 12.83 14.93
N ASP A 16 11.65 12.76 16.24
CA ASP A 16 12.53 13.43 17.19
C ASP A 16 13.29 12.44 18.09
N ARG A 17 12.95 11.14 18.04
CA ARG A 17 13.57 10.08 18.84
C ARG A 17 13.39 8.69 18.26
N ILE A 18 14.26 7.78 18.68
CA ILE A 18 14.21 6.35 18.34
C ILE A 18 14.14 5.55 19.64
N TYR A 19 13.18 4.61 19.69
CA TYR A 19 13.16 3.50 20.63
C TYR A 19 13.50 2.23 19.88
N ILE A 20 14.35 1.37 20.47
CA ILE A 20 14.78 0.14 19.84
C ILE A 20 14.84 -0.99 20.85
N THR A 21 14.38 -2.19 20.45
CA THR A 21 14.53 -3.37 21.28
C THR A 21 15.94 -3.97 21.15
N GLU A 22 16.44 -4.58 22.23
CA GLU A 22 17.78 -5.16 22.28
C GLU A 22 18.01 -6.17 21.13
N ASP A 23 17.02 -7.01 20.86
CA ASP A 23 17.08 -8.00 19.77
C ASP A 23 17.08 -7.39 18.35
N ALA A 24 16.72 -6.11 18.21
CA ALA A 24 16.74 -5.39 16.95
C ALA A 24 18.06 -4.61 16.69
N LEU A 25 18.88 -4.36 17.70
CA LEU A 25 20.09 -3.54 17.59
C LEU A 25 21.15 -4.09 16.62
N SER A 26 21.28 -5.42 16.56
CA SER A 26 22.30 -6.08 15.74
C SER A 26 22.02 -6.04 14.24
N TYR A 27 20.78 -5.80 13.84
CA TYR A 27 20.36 -5.85 12.44
C TYR A 27 20.98 -4.72 11.60
N PRO A 28 21.45 -5.01 10.38
CA PRO A 28 22.00 -3.99 9.48
C PRO A 28 21.03 -2.84 9.20
N GLU A 29 19.75 -3.14 9.06
CA GLU A 29 18.68 -2.17 8.83
C GLU A 29 18.56 -1.17 9.97
N SER A 30 18.65 -1.63 11.23
CA SER A 30 18.65 -0.77 12.41
C SER A 30 19.85 0.17 12.44
N LYS A 31 21.03 -0.38 12.19
CA LYS A 31 22.29 0.41 12.17
C LYS A 31 22.23 1.51 11.11
N LYS A 32 21.76 1.17 9.90
CA LYS A 32 21.55 2.15 8.82
C LYS A 32 20.62 3.29 9.25
N ALA A 33 19.47 2.96 9.83
CA ALA A 33 18.48 3.95 10.23
C ALA A 33 19.00 4.87 11.35
N ILE A 34 19.66 4.32 12.35
CA ILE A 34 20.26 5.08 13.46
C ILE A 34 21.32 6.06 12.92
N GLU A 35 22.22 5.58 12.06
CA GLU A 35 23.27 6.41 11.45
C GLU A 35 22.67 7.54 10.59
N ARG A 36 21.67 7.20 9.74
CA ARG A 36 21.03 8.15 8.81
C ARG A 36 20.25 9.24 9.53
N LEU A 37 19.55 8.90 10.61
CA LEU A 37 18.76 9.87 11.37
C LEU A 37 19.59 10.69 12.34
N SER A 38 20.57 10.08 13.01
CA SER A 38 21.38 10.72 14.05
C SER A 38 20.51 11.35 15.17
N LEU A 39 19.42 10.69 15.54
CA LEU A 39 18.49 11.09 16.59
C LEU A 39 18.83 10.41 17.93
N PRO A 40 18.34 10.91 19.09
CA PRO A 40 18.47 10.23 20.36
C PRO A 40 17.86 8.81 20.30
N VAL A 41 18.64 7.81 20.73
CA VAL A 41 18.25 6.41 20.75
C VAL A 41 18.10 5.96 22.19
N LYS A 42 16.98 5.26 22.49
CA LYS A 42 16.72 4.62 23.78
C LYS A 42 16.43 3.15 23.59
N GLU A 43 17.22 2.32 24.24
CA GLU A 43 16.98 0.88 24.28
C GLU A 43 15.83 0.54 25.24
N VAL A 44 15.01 -0.41 24.83
CA VAL A 44 13.86 -0.91 25.62
C VAL A 44 13.70 -2.42 25.43
N VAL A 45 13.09 -3.09 26.38
CA VAL A 45 12.77 -4.53 26.27
C VAL A 45 11.54 -4.76 25.39
N SER A 46 10.59 -3.83 25.42
CA SER A 46 9.34 -3.94 24.67
C SER A 46 8.69 -2.57 24.44
N ALA A 47 7.65 -2.54 23.62
CA ALA A 47 6.83 -1.34 23.39
C ALA A 47 6.19 -0.78 24.68
N LYS A 48 6.01 -1.62 25.72
CA LYS A 48 5.44 -1.19 27.03
C LYS A 48 6.36 -0.26 27.80
N ASP A 49 7.66 -0.29 27.50
CA ASP A 49 8.69 0.51 28.17
C ASP A 49 8.86 1.89 27.55
N ILE A 50 8.13 2.18 26.46
CA ILE A 50 8.10 3.51 25.85
C ILE A 50 7.33 4.45 26.79
N HIS A 51 7.94 5.58 27.12
CA HIS A 51 7.32 6.57 27.98
C HIS A 51 5.99 7.06 27.41
N LYS A 52 4.97 7.24 28.24
CA LYS A 52 3.60 7.58 27.77
C LYS A 52 3.55 8.82 26.89
N GLU A 53 4.31 9.87 27.22
CA GLU A 53 4.39 11.10 26.42
C GLU A 53 5.06 10.91 25.04
N HIS A 54 5.78 9.80 24.85
CA HIS A 54 6.43 9.43 23.61
C HIS A 54 5.59 8.46 22.75
N LEU A 55 4.40 8.09 23.20
CA LEU A 55 3.45 7.27 22.42
C LEU A 55 2.74 8.11 21.36
N ASN A 56 3.49 8.61 20.38
CA ASN A 56 3.00 9.45 19.30
C ASN A 56 3.80 9.21 18.01
N SER A 57 3.33 9.78 16.88
CA SER A 57 3.91 9.60 15.55
C SER A 57 5.31 10.21 15.36
N LYS A 58 5.81 11.00 16.32
CA LYS A 58 7.20 11.52 16.30
C LYS A 58 8.21 10.52 16.84
N THR A 59 7.74 9.40 17.36
CA THR A 59 8.59 8.32 17.86
C THR A 59 8.70 7.24 16.79
N LEU A 60 9.95 6.90 16.45
CA LEU A 60 10.28 5.72 15.65
C LEU A 60 10.59 4.55 16.60
N PHE A 61 9.84 3.47 16.51
CA PHE A 61 10.05 2.26 17.28
C PHE A 61 10.57 1.14 16.38
N ILE A 62 11.79 0.68 16.63
CA ILE A 62 12.46 -0.36 15.87
C ILE A 62 12.45 -1.66 16.71
N THR A 63 11.91 -2.73 16.16
CA THR A 63 11.80 -4.02 16.87
C THR A 63 11.88 -5.18 15.89
N LYS A 64 12.08 -6.38 16.42
CA LYS A 64 11.98 -7.63 15.66
C LYS A 64 10.53 -8.14 15.69
N ARG A 65 10.05 -8.68 14.56
CA ARG A 65 8.73 -9.33 14.52
C ARG A 65 8.75 -10.63 15.31
N LYS A 66 7.68 -10.85 16.07
CA LYS A 66 7.41 -12.12 16.75
C LYS A 66 6.33 -12.89 15.98
N GLY A 67 6.61 -14.14 15.62
CA GLY A 67 5.69 -15.00 14.87
C GLY A 67 5.77 -14.85 13.35
N ALA A 68 4.81 -15.45 12.63
CA ALA A 68 4.74 -15.45 11.18
C ALA A 68 4.68 -14.02 10.61
N ALA A 69 5.50 -13.76 9.61
CA ALA A 69 5.58 -12.46 8.96
C ALA A 69 4.57 -12.33 7.80
N VAL A 70 4.34 -13.43 7.10
CA VAL A 70 3.44 -13.47 5.94
C VAL A 70 2.01 -13.80 6.39
N LYS A 71 1.06 -12.98 5.98
CA LYS A 71 -0.36 -13.13 6.32
C LYS A 71 -1.22 -13.00 5.09
N SER A 72 -2.40 -13.62 5.09
CA SER A 72 -3.42 -13.28 4.11
C SER A 72 -3.93 -11.86 4.37
N CYS A 73 -4.13 -11.07 3.32
CA CYS A 73 -4.86 -9.81 3.43
C CYS A 73 -6.21 -10.10 4.12
N PRO A 74 -6.60 -9.34 5.16
CA PRO A 74 -7.77 -9.66 5.97
C PRO A 74 -9.09 -9.70 5.18
N GLY A 75 -9.10 -9.09 4.00
CA GLY A 75 -10.25 -9.16 3.10
C GLY A 75 -11.54 -8.69 3.75
N THR A 76 -12.67 -9.16 3.21
CA THR A 76 -14.00 -8.87 3.76
C THR A 76 -14.92 -10.06 3.49
N ARG A 77 -15.59 -10.56 4.51
CA ARG A 77 -16.55 -11.66 4.39
C ARG A 77 -17.64 -11.33 3.36
N ARG A 78 -18.02 -12.30 2.52
CA ARG A 78 -19.05 -12.20 1.46
C ARG A 78 -18.72 -11.21 0.33
N HIS A 79 -17.46 -10.80 0.21
CA HIS A 79 -16.96 -10.00 -0.90
C HIS A 79 -15.84 -10.76 -1.62
N ILE A 80 -15.65 -10.45 -2.89
CA ILE A 80 -14.55 -11.02 -3.66
C ILE A 80 -13.28 -10.30 -3.30
N CYS A 81 -12.24 -11.07 -2.98
CA CYS A 81 -10.90 -10.59 -2.65
C CYS A 81 -9.86 -11.19 -3.59
N CYS A 82 -8.78 -10.50 -3.82
CA CYS A 82 -7.72 -10.89 -4.75
C CYS A 82 -6.71 -11.90 -4.17
N ASN A 83 -6.96 -12.48 -2.99
CA ASN A 83 -6.09 -13.44 -2.31
C ASN A 83 -4.63 -12.97 -2.13
N TYR A 84 -4.46 -11.68 -1.89
CA TYR A 84 -3.18 -11.04 -1.68
C TYR A 84 -2.56 -11.45 -0.33
N LEU A 85 -1.26 -11.71 -0.32
CA LEU A 85 -0.49 -11.91 0.90
C LEU A 85 0.18 -10.61 1.32
N THR A 86 0.24 -10.35 2.61
CA THR A 86 0.87 -9.15 3.16
C THR A 86 2.05 -9.48 4.05
N VAL A 87 3.05 -8.62 4.01
CA VAL A 87 4.15 -8.55 4.98
C VAL A 87 4.20 -7.14 5.52
N ASP A 88 4.03 -7.00 6.82
CA ASP A 88 4.08 -5.68 7.45
C ASP A 88 5.53 -5.38 7.85
N LEU A 89 6.24 -4.58 7.07
CA LEU A 89 7.57 -4.08 7.42
C LEU A 89 7.47 -2.80 8.25
N TYR A 90 6.50 -1.98 7.93
CA TYR A 90 6.22 -0.69 8.57
C TYR A 90 4.78 -0.67 9.05
N GLU A 91 4.56 -0.39 10.32
CA GLU A 91 3.25 -0.21 10.92
C GLU A 91 3.10 1.25 11.35
N GLY A 92 2.04 1.89 10.89
CA GLY A 92 1.87 3.33 11.01
C GLY A 92 2.42 4.08 9.79
N CYS A 93 1.88 5.28 9.58
CA CYS A 93 2.18 6.12 8.43
C CYS A 93 1.94 7.58 8.81
N THR A 94 2.81 8.47 8.38
CA THR A 94 2.71 9.91 8.68
C THR A 94 2.23 10.76 7.50
N LEU A 95 1.73 10.12 6.43
CA LEU A 95 1.18 10.83 5.25
C LEU A 95 -0.17 11.51 5.50
N GLY A 96 -0.82 11.24 6.63
CA GLY A 96 -1.93 12.02 7.14
C GLY A 96 -3.24 11.96 6.34
N CYS A 97 -3.42 10.97 5.47
CA CYS A 97 -4.67 10.84 4.69
C CYS A 97 -5.90 10.89 5.59
N SER A 98 -6.87 11.76 5.27
CA SER A 98 -8.06 11.95 6.11
C SER A 98 -8.89 10.68 6.24
N TYR A 99 -9.08 9.97 5.15
CA TYR A 99 -9.89 8.75 5.03
C TYR A 99 -9.16 7.46 5.47
N CYS A 100 -7.96 7.55 6.06
CA CYS A 100 -7.14 6.39 6.37
C CYS A 100 -7.81 5.47 7.38
N ILE A 101 -8.16 4.25 6.94
CA ILE A 101 -8.80 3.23 7.78
C ILE A 101 -7.92 2.78 8.96
N MET A 102 -6.61 2.96 8.85
CA MET A 102 -5.66 2.62 9.90
C MET A 102 -5.85 3.48 11.17
N LYS A 103 -6.46 4.66 11.06
CA LYS A 103 -6.86 5.47 12.23
C LYS A 103 -7.82 4.71 13.17
N SER A 104 -8.56 3.71 12.64
CA SER A 104 -9.48 2.88 13.42
C SER A 104 -8.87 1.55 13.87
N TYR A 105 -7.83 1.07 13.20
CA TYR A 105 -7.25 -0.25 13.48
C TYR A 105 -5.94 -0.19 14.27
N LEU A 106 -5.15 0.88 14.11
CA LEU A 106 -3.90 1.01 14.83
C LEU A 106 -4.14 1.67 16.18
N ASN A 107 -3.87 0.91 17.26
CA ASN A 107 -3.98 1.37 18.65
C ASN A 107 -2.64 1.84 19.23
N PHE A 108 -1.54 1.70 18.46
CA PHE A 108 -0.20 2.10 18.85
C PHE A 108 0.27 3.22 17.93
N SER A 109 0.55 4.39 18.50
CA SER A 109 0.81 5.62 17.76
C SER A 109 2.23 5.81 17.23
N PRO A 110 3.31 5.28 17.85
CA PRO A 110 4.64 5.29 17.26
C PRO A 110 4.68 4.55 15.93
N VAL A 111 5.47 5.08 14.99
CA VAL A 111 5.78 4.35 13.77
C VAL A 111 6.66 3.16 14.13
N THR A 112 6.18 1.96 13.87
CA THR A 112 6.88 0.72 14.18
C THR A 112 7.53 0.14 12.94
N VAL A 113 8.79 -0.25 13.06
CA VAL A 113 9.55 -0.91 11.99
C VAL A 113 10.00 -2.28 12.48
N TYR A 114 9.63 -3.29 11.71
CA TYR A 114 10.02 -4.67 11.98
C TYR A 114 11.25 -5.01 11.13
N VAL A 115 12.42 -4.98 11.75
CA VAL A 115 13.68 -5.41 11.11
C VAL A 115 13.75 -6.93 10.99
N ASP A 116 14.73 -7.47 10.28
CA ASP A 116 14.87 -8.86 9.83
C ASP A 116 14.14 -9.12 8.49
N SER A 117 14.74 -8.66 7.40
CA SER A 117 14.25 -8.92 6.04
C SER A 117 14.36 -10.40 5.65
N SER A 118 15.33 -11.13 6.20
CA SER A 118 15.69 -12.49 5.77
C SER A 118 14.62 -13.53 6.11
N SER A 119 14.06 -13.48 7.32
CA SER A 119 13.03 -14.44 7.75
C SER A 119 11.76 -14.39 6.91
N PRO A 120 11.14 -13.21 6.66
CA PRO A 120 9.99 -13.10 5.76
C PRO A 120 10.31 -13.51 4.31
N ILE A 121 11.48 -13.19 3.79
CA ILE A 121 11.89 -13.58 2.44
C ILE A 121 11.90 -15.11 2.32
N GLU A 122 12.45 -15.80 3.30
CA GLU A 122 12.48 -17.26 3.30
C GLU A 122 11.08 -17.89 3.45
N GLU A 123 10.21 -17.29 4.26
CA GLU A 123 8.80 -17.70 4.39
C GLU A 123 8.07 -17.57 3.03
N ILE A 124 8.24 -16.45 2.33
CA ILE A 124 7.66 -16.21 1.01
C ILE A 124 8.18 -17.21 -0.02
N ARG A 125 9.48 -17.50 -0.01
CA ARG A 125 10.09 -18.52 -0.89
C ARG A 125 9.43 -19.88 -0.72
N LYS A 126 9.24 -20.33 0.51
CA LYS A 126 8.57 -21.59 0.82
C LYS A 126 7.14 -21.61 0.31
N ILE A 127 6.40 -20.51 0.53
CA ILE A 127 5.02 -20.38 0.00
C ILE A 127 5.01 -20.48 -1.52
N ALA A 128 5.88 -19.76 -2.22
CA ALA A 128 5.93 -19.80 -3.67
C ALA A 128 6.32 -21.17 -4.23
N LEU A 129 7.31 -21.82 -3.63
CA LEU A 129 7.76 -23.17 -4.02
C LEU A 129 6.67 -24.24 -3.81
N ASN A 130 5.86 -24.09 -2.77
CA ASN A 130 4.74 -25.01 -2.50
C ASN A 130 3.51 -24.74 -3.38
N ASN A 131 3.51 -23.65 -4.17
CA ASN A 131 2.41 -23.23 -5.02
C ASN A 131 2.87 -22.96 -6.47
N LYS A 132 3.75 -23.81 -7.03
CA LYS A 132 4.34 -23.64 -8.37
C LYS A 132 3.32 -23.60 -9.50
N ASP A 133 2.14 -24.19 -9.29
CA ASP A 133 1.02 -24.20 -10.25
C ASP A 133 0.27 -22.88 -10.35
N ARG A 134 0.64 -21.86 -9.58
CA ARG A 134 -0.09 -20.59 -9.48
C ARG A 134 0.82 -19.41 -9.22
N ILE A 135 0.28 -18.23 -9.53
CA ILE A 135 0.90 -16.96 -9.21
C ILE A 135 0.65 -16.63 -7.73
N VAL A 136 1.72 -16.37 -7.02
CA VAL A 136 1.71 -15.85 -5.65
C VAL A 136 1.95 -14.35 -5.71
N ARG A 137 1.06 -13.56 -5.11
CA ARG A 137 1.23 -12.12 -4.92
C ARG A 137 1.44 -11.83 -3.46
N VAL A 138 2.53 -11.17 -3.15
CA VAL A 138 2.84 -10.71 -1.80
C VAL A 138 3.32 -9.27 -1.85
N GLY A 139 2.99 -8.49 -0.85
CA GLY A 139 3.50 -7.13 -0.78
C GLY A 139 3.40 -6.50 0.57
N THR A 140 3.90 -5.29 0.64
CA THR A 140 3.95 -4.45 1.82
C THR A 140 2.95 -3.30 1.70
N GLY A 141 2.72 -2.54 2.77
CA GLY A 141 1.86 -1.36 2.73
C GLY A 141 0.39 -1.64 3.07
N GLU A 142 0.08 -2.70 3.82
CA GLU A 142 -1.27 -2.94 4.36
C GLU A 142 -1.55 -2.03 5.57
N VAL A 143 -0.62 -1.99 6.52
CA VAL A 143 -0.75 -1.22 7.77
C VAL A 143 0.11 0.05 7.81
N GLY A 144 0.74 0.39 6.70
CA GLY A 144 1.59 1.56 6.51
C GLY A 144 1.83 1.84 5.02
N ASP A 145 2.75 2.73 4.71
CA ASP A 145 3.23 2.97 3.34
C ASP A 145 4.54 2.21 3.13
N SER A 146 4.66 1.47 2.03
CA SER A 146 5.83 0.62 1.78
C SER A 146 7.14 1.38 1.63
N LEU A 147 7.10 2.58 1.07
CA LEU A 147 8.31 3.32 0.71
C LEU A 147 8.52 4.58 1.52
N GLN A 148 7.57 5.01 2.37
CA GLN A 148 7.73 6.23 3.13
C GLN A 148 8.98 6.20 4.02
N PHE A 149 9.25 5.08 4.67
CA PHE A 149 10.41 4.93 5.56
C PHE A 149 11.51 4.05 4.99
N ASP A 150 11.27 3.41 3.83
CA ASP A 150 12.20 2.46 3.22
C ASP A 150 13.59 3.05 2.90
N PRO A 151 13.73 4.32 2.49
CA PRO A 151 15.05 4.93 2.33
C PRO A 151 15.93 4.94 3.60
N LEU A 152 15.35 4.79 4.79
CA LEU A 152 16.11 4.65 6.03
C LEU A 152 16.67 3.24 6.22
N PHE A 153 15.90 2.22 5.84
CA PHE A 153 16.14 0.82 6.17
C PHE A 153 16.60 -0.01 4.95
N GLU A 154 16.13 0.32 3.76
CA GLU A 154 16.37 -0.34 2.47
C GLU A 154 15.88 -1.81 2.42
N MET A 155 14.86 -2.15 3.22
CA MET A 155 14.31 -3.51 3.26
C MET A 155 13.62 -3.94 1.96
N THR A 156 12.96 -3.00 1.25
CA THR A 156 12.35 -3.29 -0.05
C THR A 156 13.36 -3.80 -1.07
N ALA A 157 14.59 -3.27 -1.04
CA ALA A 157 15.68 -3.73 -1.89
C ALA A 157 16.06 -5.19 -1.59
N ASP A 158 16.12 -5.56 -0.31
CA ASP A 158 16.41 -6.93 0.11
C ASP A 158 15.33 -7.91 -0.38
N PHE A 159 14.04 -7.54 -0.25
CA PHE A 159 12.93 -8.34 -0.75
C PHE A 159 12.98 -8.51 -2.26
N ILE A 160 13.17 -7.43 -3.02
CA ILE A 160 13.26 -7.48 -4.48
C ILE A 160 14.38 -8.43 -4.91
N GLN A 161 15.58 -8.25 -4.37
CA GLN A 161 16.74 -9.09 -4.72
C GLN A 161 16.58 -10.53 -4.22
N GLY A 162 16.12 -10.70 -2.99
CA GLY A 162 15.90 -12.00 -2.38
C GLY A 162 14.86 -12.86 -3.08
N LEU A 163 13.88 -12.25 -3.75
CA LEU A 163 12.77 -12.93 -4.42
C LEU A 163 12.89 -12.93 -5.96
N ALA A 164 13.91 -12.29 -6.53
CA ALA A 164 14.01 -12.01 -7.96
C ALA A 164 14.00 -13.25 -8.87
N ASN A 165 14.46 -14.40 -8.38
CA ASN A 165 14.60 -15.63 -9.16
C ASN A 165 13.39 -16.59 -9.05
N ILE A 166 12.27 -16.11 -8.50
CA ILE A 166 11.06 -16.92 -8.31
C ILE A 166 10.03 -16.51 -9.36
N GLU A 167 9.86 -17.31 -10.39
CA GLU A 167 9.05 -16.98 -11.58
C GLU A 167 7.56 -16.80 -11.28
N ASN A 168 6.99 -17.62 -10.38
CA ASN A 168 5.58 -17.56 -10.02
C ASN A 168 5.25 -16.57 -8.89
N LEU A 169 6.20 -15.70 -8.52
CA LEU A 169 6.02 -14.74 -7.43
C LEU A 169 6.09 -13.30 -7.93
N TYR A 170 5.12 -12.48 -7.55
CA TYR A 170 5.15 -11.03 -7.68
C TYR A 170 5.25 -10.39 -6.29
N PHE A 171 6.32 -9.62 -6.06
CA PHE A 171 6.49 -8.81 -4.85
C PHE A 171 6.13 -7.36 -5.13
N GLU A 172 5.22 -6.80 -4.33
CA GLU A 172 4.69 -5.44 -4.49
C GLU A 172 5.09 -4.52 -3.34
N ALA A 173 5.66 -3.36 -3.66
CA ALA A 173 5.80 -2.24 -2.74
C ALA A 173 4.82 -1.13 -3.13
N LYS A 174 3.80 -0.88 -2.29
CA LYS A 174 2.71 0.07 -2.56
C LYS A 174 2.92 1.38 -1.80
N THR A 175 2.85 2.52 -2.51
CA THR A 175 3.17 3.82 -1.92
C THR A 175 2.31 4.98 -2.41
N LYS A 176 2.23 6.04 -1.60
CA LYS A 176 1.78 7.39 -1.94
C LYS A 176 2.95 8.41 -1.94
N THR A 177 4.18 7.91 -1.94
CA THR A 177 5.38 8.75 -2.01
C THR A 177 6.05 8.69 -3.39
N CYS A 178 7.07 9.51 -3.60
CA CYS A 178 7.97 9.44 -4.75
C CYS A 178 9.34 8.82 -4.39
N PHE A 179 9.46 8.16 -3.25
CA PHE A 179 10.73 7.65 -2.71
C PHE A 179 11.15 6.32 -3.36
N VAL A 180 11.63 6.41 -4.59
CA VAL A 180 12.04 5.23 -5.38
C VAL A 180 13.52 5.21 -5.73
N ASP A 181 14.26 6.32 -5.52
CA ASP A 181 15.60 6.50 -6.06
C ASP A 181 16.59 5.43 -5.56
N HIS A 182 16.45 4.97 -4.31
CA HIS A 182 17.28 3.91 -3.72
C HIS A 182 17.04 2.51 -4.33
N LEU A 183 15.96 2.33 -5.10
CA LEU A 183 15.60 1.07 -5.76
C LEU A 183 16.09 1.01 -7.22
N LEU A 184 16.43 2.15 -7.83
CA LEU A 184 16.67 2.22 -9.29
C LEU A 184 17.90 1.42 -9.73
N GLU A 185 18.94 1.35 -8.90
CA GLU A 185 20.23 0.70 -9.19
C GLU A 185 20.21 -0.83 -8.97
N ILE A 186 19.12 -1.41 -8.45
CA ILE A 186 19.01 -2.85 -8.27
C ILE A 186 19.11 -3.55 -9.63
N LYS A 187 20.06 -4.49 -9.78
CA LYS A 187 20.30 -5.16 -11.07
C LYS A 187 19.21 -6.16 -11.42
N ASN A 188 18.97 -7.14 -10.53
CA ASN A 188 17.94 -8.15 -10.75
C ASN A 188 16.67 -7.78 -9.98
N LYS A 189 15.64 -7.41 -10.72
CA LYS A 189 14.34 -6.98 -10.17
C LYS A 189 13.30 -8.09 -10.19
N GLY A 190 13.56 -9.19 -10.92
CA GLY A 190 12.61 -10.29 -11.10
C GLY A 190 11.21 -9.79 -11.46
N ASN A 191 10.22 -10.28 -10.75
CA ASN A 191 8.83 -9.80 -10.85
C ASN A 191 8.49 -8.73 -9.79
N GLY A 192 9.46 -7.88 -9.41
CA GLY A 192 9.23 -6.74 -8.53
C GLY A 192 8.27 -5.73 -9.15
N VAL A 193 7.29 -5.30 -8.36
CA VAL A 193 6.26 -4.33 -8.73
C VAL A 193 6.33 -3.15 -7.78
N ILE A 194 6.55 -1.97 -8.32
CA ILE A 194 6.37 -0.74 -7.55
C ILE A 194 4.99 -0.20 -7.90
N SER A 195 4.16 -0.06 -6.90
CA SER A 195 2.78 0.36 -7.12
C SER A 195 2.47 1.69 -6.46
N PHE A 196 1.65 2.47 -7.14
CA PHE A 196 1.27 3.80 -6.69
C PHE A 196 -0.23 3.85 -6.41
N SER A 197 -0.58 4.27 -5.19
CA SER A 197 -1.94 4.70 -4.92
C SER A 197 -2.14 6.07 -5.53
N ILE A 198 -3.18 6.24 -6.32
CA ILE A 198 -3.45 7.46 -7.07
C ILE A 198 -4.90 7.92 -6.89
N ASN A 199 -5.06 9.21 -6.81
CA ASN A 199 -6.33 9.93 -6.80
C ASN A 199 -6.20 11.18 -7.69
N PRO A 200 -7.30 11.79 -8.12
CA PRO A 200 -7.26 13.12 -8.75
C PRO A 200 -6.51 14.14 -7.89
N GLU A 201 -5.82 15.08 -8.51
CA GLU A 201 -4.96 16.03 -7.80
C GLU A 201 -5.71 16.81 -6.72
N GLU A 202 -6.98 17.15 -6.95
CA GLU A 202 -7.82 17.84 -5.97
C GLU A 202 -8.01 17.01 -4.70
N ILE A 203 -8.26 15.70 -4.85
CA ILE A 203 -8.36 14.76 -3.72
C ILE A 203 -7.00 14.61 -3.02
N VAL A 204 -5.91 14.57 -3.77
CA VAL A 204 -4.57 14.51 -3.18
C VAL A 204 -4.30 15.73 -2.32
N LEU A 205 -4.60 16.93 -2.81
CA LEU A 205 -4.36 18.19 -2.11
C LEU A 205 -5.23 18.36 -0.85
N THR A 206 -6.47 17.89 -0.89
CA THR A 206 -7.41 18.06 0.24
C THR A 206 -7.36 16.92 1.24
N GLU A 207 -7.20 15.67 0.78
CA GLU A 207 -7.38 14.48 1.61
C GLU A 207 -6.09 13.72 1.91
N GLU A 208 -5.00 13.97 1.18
CA GLU A 208 -3.73 13.29 1.33
C GLU A 208 -2.59 14.26 1.69
N THR A 209 -2.82 15.12 2.66
CA THR A 209 -2.05 16.35 2.95
C THR A 209 -0.55 16.16 3.23
N GLY A 210 -0.13 14.98 3.68
CA GLY A 210 1.28 14.64 3.88
C GLY A 210 1.86 13.73 2.79
N ALA A 211 1.05 13.37 1.79
CA ALA A 211 1.51 12.57 0.66
C ALA A 211 2.06 13.47 -0.47
N PHE A 212 2.69 12.85 -1.45
CA PHE A 212 3.23 13.55 -2.62
C PHE A 212 2.13 13.78 -3.66
N SER A 213 2.26 14.82 -4.48
CA SER A 213 1.32 15.15 -5.55
C SER A 213 1.15 13.99 -6.54
N LEU A 214 0.04 13.97 -7.27
CA LEU A 214 -0.18 12.99 -8.33
C LEU A 214 0.95 13.04 -9.36
N LYS A 215 1.40 14.25 -9.72
CA LYS A 215 2.53 14.43 -10.64
C LYS A 215 3.80 13.76 -10.16
N GLU A 216 4.20 13.98 -8.90
CA GLU A 216 5.42 13.38 -8.34
C GLU A 216 5.35 11.86 -8.30
N ARG A 217 4.16 11.28 -7.99
CA ARG A 217 3.96 9.82 -8.02
C ARG A 217 4.07 9.27 -9.45
N LEU A 218 3.53 9.96 -10.46
CA LEU A 218 3.64 9.55 -11.86
C LEU A 218 5.06 9.71 -12.40
N ASP A 219 5.77 10.77 -12.02
CA ASP A 219 7.19 10.94 -12.34
C ASP A 219 8.04 9.82 -11.73
N ALA A 220 7.75 9.41 -10.48
CA ALA A 220 8.40 8.27 -9.83
C ALA A 220 8.06 6.95 -10.54
N ALA A 221 6.80 6.76 -10.99
CA ALA A 221 6.40 5.61 -11.80
C ALA A 221 7.18 5.54 -13.12
N ALA A 222 7.41 6.67 -13.78
CA ALA A 222 8.24 6.72 -14.99
C ALA A 222 9.71 6.32 -14.71
N LYS A 223 10.29 6.77 -13.60
CA LYS A 223 11.64 6.37 -13.18
C LYS A 223 11.77 4.87 -12.97
N VAL A 224 10.81 4.24 -12.26
CA VAL A 224 10.88 2.79 -11.97
C VAL A 224 10.64 1.95 -13.22
N VAL A 225 9.77 2.37 -14.15
CA VAL A 225 9.63 1.73 -15.46
C VAL A 225 10.93 1.78 -16.24
N LYS A 226 11.54 2.95 -16.35
CA LYS A 226 12.84 3.14 -17.02
C LYS A 226 13.93 2.27 -16.39
N ALA A 227 13.90 2.07 -15.08
CA ALA A 227 14.80 1.18 -14.37
C ALA A 227 14.48 -0.31 -14.57
N GLY A 228 13.37 -0.67 -15.24
CA GLY A 228 13.01 -2.04 -15.61
C GLY A 228 11.95 -2.71 -14.71
N TYR A 229 11.43 -2.03 -13.69
CA TYR A 229 10.36 -2.55 -12.83
C TYR A 229 9.03 -2.73 -13.56
N ASN A 230 8.17 -3.55 -12.96
CA ASN A 230 6.76 -3.58 -13.28
C ASN A 230 6.02 -2.52 -12.44
N LEU A 231 4.84 -2.12 -12.92
CA LEU A 231 3.94 -1.16 -12.26
C LEU A 231 2.63 -1.81 -11.84
N ALA A 232 2.01 -1.23 -10.83
CA ALA A 232 0.59 -1.36 -10.57
C ALA A 232 0.03 -0.02 -10.07
N PHE A 233 -1.29 0.18 -10.20
CA PHE A 233 -1.95 1.38 -9.71
C PHE A 233 -3.15 1.03 -8.86
N HIS A 234 -3.41 1.83 -7.84
CA HIS A 234 -4.50 1.63 -6.90
C HIS A 234 -5.35 2.89 -6.79
N PHE A 235 -6.56 2.84 -7.33
CA PHE A 235 -7.62 3.79 -7.07
C PHE A 235 -8.41 3.32 -5.83
N ASP A 236 -7.79 3.43 -4.66
CA ASP A 236 -8.39 2.95 -3.40
C ASP A 236 -7.99 3.86 -2.22
N PRO A 237 -8.95 4.69 -1.73
CA PRO A 237 -10.34 4.74 -2.14
C PRO A 237 -10.62 5.70 -3.30
N VAL A 238 -11.62 5.37 -4.12
CA VAL A 238 -12.32 6.33 -4.97
C VAL A 238 -13.30 7.12 -4.11
N ILE A 239 -13.20 8.44 -4.14
CA ILE A 239 -14.07 9.38 -3.41
C ILE A 239 -15.03 10.03 -4.42
N CYS A 240 -16.33 9.87 -4.19
CA CYS A 240 -17.37 10.29 -5.13
C CYS A 240 -17.97 11.64 -4.72
N GLU A 241 -17.22 12.71 -4.87
CA GLU A 241 -17.71 14.09 -4.74
C GLU A 241 -18.33 14.57 -6.04
N GLU A 242 -18.92 15.77 -6.04
CA GLU A 242 -19.40 16.43 -7.25
C GLU A 242 -18.26 16.51 -8.30
N GLY A 243 -18.55 16.15 -9.54
CA GLY A 243 -17.55 16.12 -10.61
C GLY A 243 -16.53 14.95 -10.53
N TRP A 244 -16.71 13.97 -9.65
CA TRP A 244 -15.79 12.84 -9.49
C TRP A 244 -15.46 12.13 -10.81
N GLU A 245 -16.46 11.95 -11.68
CA GLU A 245 -16.31 11.18 -12.90
C GLU A 245 -15.24 11.76 -13.82
N SER A 246 -15.37 13.04 -14.19
CA SER A 246 -14.40 13.70 -15.06
C SER A 246 -12.99 13.67 -14.46
N ARG A 247 -12.87 14.00 -13.16
CA ARG A 247 -11.57 14.03 -12.48
C ARG A 247 -10.87 12.66 -12.47
N TYR A 248 -11.61 11.57 -12.21
CA TYR A 248 -11.02 10.22 -12.26
C TYR A 248 -10.71 9.78 -13.68
N LEU A 249 -11.56 10.08 -14.66
CA LEU A 249 -11.28 9.78 -16.06
C LEU A 249 -10.03 10.53 -16.55
N ASP A 250 -9.88 11.81 -16.23
CA ASP A 250 -8.67 12.59 -16.55
C ASP A 250 -7.42 12.02 -15.86
N THR A 251 -7.58 11.49 -14.65
CA THR A 251 -6.47 10.82 -13.94
C THR A 251 -6.10 9.50 -14.61
N ILE A 252 -7.08 8.73 -15.08
CA ILE A 252 -6.85 7.48 -15.83
C ILE A 252 -6.10 7.76 -17.14
N GLU A 253 -6.46 8.84 -17.87
CA GLU A 253 -5.76 9.20 -19.13
C GLU A 253 -4.25 9.38 -18.92
N LYS A 254 -3.83 9.92 -17.77
CA LYS A 254 -2.41 10.09 -17.45
C LYS A 254 -1.64 8.78 -17.37
N LEU A 255 -2.33 7.65 -17.20
CA LEU A 255 -1.69 6.33 -17.19
C LEU A 255 -1.36 5.79 -18.58
N SER A 256 -1.96 6.34 -19.63
CA SER A 256 -1.74 5.91 -21.02
C SER A 256 -0.30 6.08 -21.51
N VAL A 257 0.51 6.90 -20.83
CA VAL A 257 1.93 7.10 -21.13
C VAL A 257 2.81 5.92 -20.75
N PHE A 258 2.32 5.03 -19.89
CA PHE A 258 3.09 3.87 -19.44
C PHE A 258 2.92 2.68 -20.38
N PRO A 259 3.99 1.90 -20.64
CA PRO A 259 3.90 0.68 -21.45
C PRO A 259 2.90 -0.31 -20.86
N LYS A 260 1.93 -0.74 -21.66
CA LYS A 260 0.82 -1.61 -21.19
C LYS A 260 1.33 -2.92 -20.57
N GLU A 261 2.40 -3.48 -21.11
CA GLU A 261 3.02 -4.72 -20.62
C GLU A 261 3.72 -4.56 -19.26
N LYS A 262 4.07 -3.33 -18.87
CA LYS A 262 4.66 -3.01 -17.58
C LYS A 262 3.63 -2.86 -16.46
N ILE A 263 2.39 -2.51 -16.79
CA ILE A 263 1.30 -2.44 -15.81
C ILE A 263 0.80 -3.86 -15.56
N LYS A 264 0.97 -4.41 -14.36
CA LYS A 264 0.58 -5.78 -14.01
C LYS A 264 -0.85 -5.89 -13.53
N TRP A 265 -1.31 -4.91 -12.77
CA TRP A 265 -2.71 -4.80 -12.35
C TRP A 265 -3.09 -3.37 -12.00
N ILE A 266 -4.38 -3.13 -12.01
CA ILE A 266 -4.97 -1.91 -11.46
C ILE A 266 -6.11 -2.31 -10.54
N SER A 267 -6.12 -1.79 -9.30
CA SER A 267 -7.24 -1.98 -8.39
C SER A 267 -8.14 -0.76 -8.32
N ILE A 268 -9.42 -1.01 -8.17
CA ILE A 268 -10.43 0.01 -7.88
C ILE A 268 -11.11 -0.36 -6.57
N GLY A 269 -11.23 0.58 -5.64
CA GLY A 269 -11.96 0.42 -4.41
C GLY A 269 -12.68 1.72 -4.05
N THR A 270 -14.00 1.70 -3.91
CA THR A 270 -14.72 2.90 -3.44
C THR A 270 -14.53 3.10 -1.94
N LEU A 271 -14.67 4.34 -1.48
CA LEU A 271 -14.54 4.68 -0.06
C LEU A 271 -15.44 3.79 0.80
N ARG A 272 -14.82 3.20 1.81
CA ARG A 272 -15.45 2.38 2.83
C ARG A 272 -14.76 2.58 4.17
N TYR A 273 -15.51 2.65 5.24
CA TYR A 273 -14.94 2.93 6.55
C TYR A 273 -15.75 2.30 7.69
N PRO A 274 -15.12 1.94 8.81
CA PRO A 274 -15.81 1.54 10.03
C PRO A 274 -16.50 2.74 10.68
N PRO A 275 -17.55 2.54 11.51
CA PRO A 275 -18.34 3.63 12.09
C PRO A 275 -17.52 4.68 12.83
N ASP A 276 -16.54 4.25 13.64
CA ASP A 276 -15.68 5.12 14.45
C ASP A 276 -14.75 6.04 13.64
N LEU A 277 -14.45 5.66 12.40
CA LEU A 277 -13.63 6.51 11.53
C LEU A 277 -14.37 7.81 11.16
N LYS A 278 -15.69 7.76 10.97
CA LYS A 278 -16.49 8.95 10.68
C LYS A 278 -16.34 9.99 11.80
N GLU A 279 -16.42 9.57 13.07
CA GLU A 279 -16.25 10.45 14.21
C GLU A 279 -14.83 11.03 14.29
N LYS A 280 -13.80 10.22 13.99
CA LYS A 280 -12.39 10.66 13.96
C LYS A 280 -12.09 11.66 12.84
N ILE A 281 -12.79 11.56 11.70
CA ILE A 281 -12.62 12.46 10.55
C ILE A 281 -13.51 13.71 10.73
N ALA A 282 -14.70 13.56 11.30
CA ALA A 282 -15.71 14.63 11.43
C ALA A 282 -15.29 15.82 12.31
N GLN A 283 -14.12 15.75 12.96
CA GLN A 283 -13.51 16.93 13.62
C GLN A 283 -13.09 18.01 12.60
N THR A 284 -13.08 17.68 11.31
CA THR A 284 -12.89 18.60 10.20
C THR A 284 -14.00 18.38 9.19
N GLU A 285 -14.65 19.44 8.70
CA GLU A 285 -15.67 19.33 7.67
C GLU A 285 -15.09 18.68 6.40
N ARG A 286 -15.63 17.51 6.08
CA ARG A 286 -15.24 16.74 4.88
C ARG A 286 -16.49 16.44 4.07
N PRO A 287 -16.73 17.14 2.95
CA PRO A 287 -17.96 17.01 2.16
C PRO A 287 -18.30 15.56 1.78
N TYR A 288 -17.31 14.75 1.45
CA TYR A 288 -17.54 13.36 1.05
C TYR A 288 -18.13 12.46 2.16
N LEU A 289 -18.03 12.85 3.44
CA LEU A 289 -18.63 12.11 4.57
C LEU A 289 -20.14 12.36 4.71
N PHE A 290 -20.66 13.40 4.10
CA PHE A 290 -22.08 13.73 4.15
C PHE A 290 -22.90 13.13 3.02
N ASP A 291 -22.26 12.34 2.14
CA ASP A 291 -22.95 11.56 1.12
C ASP A 291 -23.71 10.37 1.71
N GLU A 292 -24.53 9.73 0.88
CA GLU A 292 -25.31 8.55 1.27
C GLU A 292 -24.42 7.32 1.44
N PHE A 293 -24.22 6.90 2.68
CA PHE A 293 -23.54 5.67 3.05
C PHE A 293 -24.50 4.72 3.77
N VAL A 294 -24.40 3.44 3.45
CA VAL A 294 -25.18 2.38 4.08
C VAL A 294 -24.29 1.43 4.85
N PRO A 295 -24.71 0.96 6.03
CA PRO A 295 -24.00 -0.08 6.76
C PRO A 295 -24.08 -1.39 5.98
N CYS A 296 -22.94 -2.09 5.89
CA CYS A 296 -22.80 -3.37 5.22
C CYS A 296 -22.57 -4.51 6.22
N ALA A 297 -22.76 -5.74 5.77
CA ALA A 297 -22.68 -6.93 6.62
C ALA A 297 -21.30 -7.19 7.25
N ASP A 298 -20.26 -6.52 6.78
CA ASP A 298 -18.90 -6.57 7.31
C ASP A 298 -18.62 -5.45 8.34
N GLY A 299 -19.65 -4.71 8.75
CA GLY A 299 -19.55 -3.62 9.73
C GLY A 299 -19.02 -2.30 9.16
N LYS A 300 -18.74 -2.22 7.86
CA LYS A 300 -18.27 -0.99 7.22
C LYS A 300 -19.40 -0.23 6.54
N TYR A 301 -19.30 1.08 6.52
CA TYR A 301 -20.13 1.93 5.67
C TYR A 301 -19.58 1.98 4.25
N ARG A 302 -20.46 1.97 3.25
CA ARG A 302 -20.16 2.11 1.82
C ARG A 302 -21.17 3.00 1.13
N TYR A 303 -20.81 3.60 0.00
CA TYR A 303 -21.79 4.22 -0.88
C TYR A 303 -22.91 3.25 -1.25
N LEU A 304 -24.10 3.78 -1.57
CA LEU A 304 -25.21 2.99 -2.09
C LEU A 304 -24.75 2.06 -3.23
N GLN A 305 -25.26 0.85 -3.27
CA GLN A 305 -24.85 -0.14 -4.28
C GLN A 305 -25.06 0.37 -5.71
N ARG A 306 -26.12 1.14 -5.97
CA ARG A 306 -26.37 1.77 -7.28
C ARG A 306 -25.18 2.64 -7.69
N ARG A 307 -24.75 3.54 -6.79
CA ARG A 307 -23.61 4.44 -7.03
C ARG A 307 -22.33 3.66 -7.26
N ARG A 308 -22.03 2.66 -6.41
CA ARG A 308 -20.86 1.81 -6.61
C ARG A 308 -20.86 1.13 -7.97
N LYS A 309 -21.99 0.56 -8.42
CA LYS A 309 -22.13 -0.05 -9.75
C LYS A 309 -21.71 0.91 -10.86
N GLU A 310 -22.21 2.15 -10.82
CA GLU A 310 -21.90 3.17 -11.81
C GLU A 310 -20.39 3.54 -11.80
N VAL A 311 -19.84 3.79 -10.61
CA VAL A 311 -18.41 4.12 -10.44
C VAL A 311 -17.53 3.01 -11.00
N TYR A 312 -17.73 1.77 -10.54
CA TYR A 312 -16.91 0.65 -10.99
C TYR A 312 -17.02 0.43 -12.50
N ARG A 313 -18.23 0.49 -13.07
CA ARG A 313 -18.43 0.30 -14.51
C ARG A 313 -17.70 1.36 -15.33
N LYS A 314 -17.83 2.65 -14.96
CA LYS A 314 -17.20 3.74 -15.71
C LYS A 314 -15.68 3.65 -15.68
N LEU A 315 -15.12 3.50 -14.47
CA LEU A 315 -13.66 3.41 -14.32
C LEU A 315 -13.11 2.12 -14.93
N TYR A 316 -13.79 0.99 -14.74
CA TYR A 316 -13.37 -0.30 -15.32
C TYR A 316 -13.32 -0.23 -16.85
N ASN A 317 -14.37 0.25 -17.50
CA ASN A 317 -14.40 0.36 -18.95
C ASN A 317 -13.24 1.24 -19.46
N ARG A 318 -13.04 2.43 -18.87
CA ARG A 318 -11.97 3.31 -19.29
C ARG A 318 -10.58 2.73 -19.06
N LEU A 319 -10.36 2.07 -17.94
CA LEU A 319 -9.09 1.37 -17.67
C LEU A 319 -8.84 0.23 -18.66
N ARG A 320 -9.86 -0.51 -19.06
CA ARG A 320 -9.75 -1.57 -20.09
C ARG A 320 -9.35 -1.03 -21.45
N ASP A 321 -9.70 0.21 -21.81
CA ASP A 321 -9.28 0.86 -23.04
C ASP A 321 -7.77 1.18 -23.04
N ILE A 322 -7.22 1.54 -21.88
CA ILE A 322 -5.81 1.97 -21.77
C ILE A 322 -4.84 0.87 -21.34
N THR A 323 -5.31 -0.27 -20.83
CA THR A 323 -4.45 -1.37 -20.38
C THR A 323 -4.97 -2.73 -20.81
N ASN A 324 -4.06 -3.66 -21.09
CA ASN A 324 -4.37 -5.09 -21.26
C ASN A 324 -4.25 -5.87 -19.95
N SER A 325 -3.89 -5.19 -18.86
CA SER A 325 -3.62 -5.81 -17.58
C SER A 325 -4.90 -6.09 -16.80
N SER A 326 -4.78 -6.87 -15.74
CA SER A 326 -5.90 -7.18 -14.85
C SER A 326 -6.39 -5.92 -14.13
N VAL A 327 -7.65 -5.58 -14.30
CA VAL A 327 -8.36 -4.56 -13.53
C VAL A 327 -9.29 -5.27 -12.56
N TYR A 328 -9.18 -4.99 -11.26
CA TYR A 328 -10.00 -5.67 -10.27
C TYR A 328 -10.58 -4.74 -9.20
N PHE A 329 -11.66 -5.19 -8.58
CA PHE A 329 -12.37 -4.44 -7.54
C PHE A 329 -11.98 -4.96 -6.16
N CYS A 330 -11.44 -4.08 -5.33
CA CYS A 330 -11.02 -4.42 -3.98
C CYS A 330 -12.24 -4.56 -3.06
N MET A 331 -12.44 -5.75 -2.48
CA MET A 331 -13.50 -6.04 -1.51
C MET A 331 -14.91 -5.67 -2.02
N GLU A 332 -15.30 -6.17 -3.20
CA GLU A 332 -16.61 -5.86 -3.77
C GLU A 332 -17.47 -7.11 -4.01
N SER A 333 -18.77 -6.92 -4.05
CA SER A 333 -19.77 -7.98 -4.14
C SER A 333 -19.90 -8.52 -5.56
N ASN A 334 -20.35 -9.80 -5.70
CA ASN A 334 -20.64 -10.42 -6.98
C ASN A 334 -21.62 -9.58 -7.82
N THR A 335 -22.60 -8.94 -7.18
CA THR A 335 -23.60 -8.12 -7.87
C THR A 335 -22.97 -6.90 -8.54
N VAL A 336 -22.01 -6.26 -7.88
CA VAL A 336 -21.28 -5.11 -8.47
C VAL A 336 -20.34 -5.58 -9.57
N TRP A 337 -19.63 -6.68 -9.35
CA TRP A 337 -18.78 -7.29 -10.38
C TRP A 337 -19.53 -7.63 -11.65
N ASN A 338 -20.65 -8.35 -11.55
CA ASN A 338 -21.49 -8.69 -12.71
C ASN A 338 -21.97 -7.45 -13.47
N TYR A 339 -22.39 -6.41 -12.74
CA TYR A 339 -22.87 -5.20 -13.37
C TYR A 339 -21.75 -4.41 -14.07
N ALA A 340 -20.61 -4.28 -13.43
CA ALA A 340 -19.55 -3.39 -13.89
C ALA A 340 -18.62 -4.05 -14.92
N ALA A 341 -18.28 -5.32 -14.74
CA ALA A 341 -17.36 -6.07 -15.58
C ALA A 341 -18.05 -7.13 -16.47
N GLY A 342 -19.36 -7.30 -16.34
CA GLY A 342 -20.12 -8.33 -17.07
C GLY A 342 -19.88 -9.74 -16.58
N ASN A 343 -19.02 -9.95 -15.59
CA ASN A 343 -18.66 -11.26 -15.08
C ASN A 343 -18.10 -11.19 -13.65
N VAL A 344 -17.96 -12.35 -12.99
CA VAL A 344 -17.36 -12.46 -11.65
C VAL A 344 -15.92 -13.00 -11.79
N PRO A 345 -14.94 -12.49 -10.99
CA PRO A 345 -13.58 -13.04 -11.00
C PRO A 345 -13.54 -14.56 -10.82
N GLY A 346 -12.57 -15.19 -11.45
CA GLY A 346 -12.51 -16.65 -11.58
C GLY A 346 -13.07 -17.15 -12.91
N ASN A 347 -13.96 -16.36 -13.54
CA ASN A 347 -14.49 -16.60 -14.89
C ASN A 347 -13.91 -15.65 -15.93
N LEU A 348 -13.10 -14.65 -15.51
CA LEU A 348 -12.42 -13.72 -16.40
C LEU A 348 -11.01 -14.24 -16.71
N PRO A 349 -10.70 -14.55 -17.98
CA PRO A 349 -9.41 -15.13 -18.35
C PRO A 349 -8.19 -14.28 -17.96
N ASP A 350 -8.32 -12.98 -18.10
CA ASP A 350 -7.25 -12.01 -17.85
C ASP A 350 -7.01 -11.69 -16.35
N THR A 351 -7.95 -12.10 -15.47
CA THR A 351 -7.82 -11.91 -14.02
C THR A 351 -7.62 -13.22 -13.26
N ILE A 352 -7.63 -14.35 -13.94
CA ILE A 352 -7.65 -15.67 -13.30
C ILE A 352 -6.48 -15.93 -12.35
N TRP A 353 -5.32 -15.39 -12.67
CA TRP A 353 -4.12 -15.54 -11.86
C TRP A 353 -4.17 -14.72 -10.55
N LEU A 354 -4.90 -13.57 -10.54
CA LEU A 354 -5.07 -12.75 -9.34
C LEU A 354 -5.94 -13.43 -8.28
N PHE A 355 -6.95 -14.18 -8.73
CA PHE A 355 -7.97 -14.73 -7.86
C PHE A 355 -7.80 -16.22 -7.55
N ARG A 356 -6.72 -16.85 -8.00
CA ARG A 356 -6.40 -18.21 -7.62
C ARG A 356 -6.04 -18.26 -6.14
N ALA A 357 -6.85 -18.96 -5.36
CA ALA A 357 -6.57 -19.18 -3.95
C ALA A 357 -5.26 -19.96 -3.77
N ILE A 358 -4.44 -19.57 -2.82
CA ILE A 358 -3.37 -20.41 -2.32
C ILE A 358 -4.03 -21.55 -1.56
N LYS A 359 -3.81 -22.79 -1.97
CA LYS A 359 -4.25 -23.94 -1.17
C LYS A 359 -3.35 -23.99 0.07
N GLY A 360 -3.98 -23.93 1.24
CA GLY A 360 -3.32 -24.12 2.53
C GLY A 360 -2.74 -25.52 2.66
#